data_eae1780cd7765e243045fd0065a072d0
#
_entry.id   eae1780cd7765e243045fd0065a072d0
#
_cell.length_a   1.000
_cell.length_b   1.000
_cell.length_c   1.000
_cell.angle_alpha   90.00
_cell.angle_beta   90.00
_cell.angle_gamma   90.00
#
_symmetry.space_group_name_H-M   'P 1'
#
loop_
_entity.id
_entity.type
_entity.pdbx_description
1 polymer ?
#
loop_
_entity_poly.entity_id
_entity_poly.type
_entity_poly.pdbx_seq_one_letter_code
_entity_poly.pdbx_strand_id
1 'polypeptide(L)'
;QYPFIYHVLQKEYHASPYMEKYVGEALFKMGYPTFALERTRERFANMVNHPAYSTLWEGWGIGAEGFGGGSINHAWSGGTLTLLSQYVAGITPVKPGFEEFQIKPQMGDLNTAKVTVDTRYGLIKADLQRKDGEIQISFEVPQGTTAYVVEGRKRTPFKSGKHEVTIRQ
;
A
#
# COMPACT_ATOMS: atom_id res chain seq x y z
N GLN A 1 -7.25 -17.19 14.71
CA GLN A 1 -5.82 -17.19 14.29
C GLN A 1 -5.26 -15.79 14.08
N TYR A 2 -5.96 -14.88 13.43
CA TYR A 2 -5.46 -13.53 13.13
C TYR A 2 -5.10 -12.70 14.36
N PRO A 3 -5.89 -12.66 15.46
CA PRO A 3 -5.51 -11.93 16.66
C PRO A 3 -4.18 -12.40 17.27
N PHE A 4 -3.89 -13.69 17.23
CA PHE A 4 -2.63 -14.24 17.71
C PHE A 4 -1.44 -13.78 16.84
N ILE A 5 -1.56 -13.92 15.51
CA ILE A 5 -0.53 -13.47 14.56
C ILE A 5 -0.30 -11.95 14.71
N TYR A 6 -1.37 -11.18 14.79
CA TYR A 6 -1.29 -9.73 15.02
C TYR A 6 -0.50 -9.40 16.30
N HIS A 7 -0.81 -10.08 17.42
CA HIS A 7 -0.10 -9.90 18.67
C HIS A 7 1.39 -10.23 18.59
N VAL A 8 1.75 -11.28 17.84
CA VAL A 8 3.17 -11.60 17.57
C VAL A 8 3.82 -10.47 16.78
N LEU A 9 3.19 -10.01 15.70
CA LEU A 9 3.75 -8.95 14.85
C LEU A 9 3.86 -7.59 15.54
N GLN A 10 3.10 -7.34 16.61
CA GLN A 10 3.27 -6.15 17.45
C GLN A 10 4.53 -6.18 18.31
N LYS A 11 5.07 -7.36 18.59
CA LYS A 11 6.23 -7.55 19.49
C LYS A 11 7.51 -7.92 18.73
N GLU A 12 7.37 -8.62 17.61
CA GLU A 12 8.49 -9.20 16.89
C GLU A 12 8.85 -8.36 15.64
N TYR A 13 10.10 -7.93 15.59
CA TYR A 13 10.64 -7.03 14.56
C TYR A 13 11.82 -7.65 13.81
N HIS A 14 11.82 -8.97 13.62
CA HIS A 14 12.93 -9.71 13.01
C HIS A 14 12.98 -9.60 11.47
N ALA A 15 11.91 -9.09 10.83
CA ALA A 15 11.88 -8.96 9.39
C ALA A 15 12.95 -7.97 8.90
N SER A 16 13.67 -8.31 7.83
CA SER A 16 14.55 -7.38 7.11
C SER A 16 13.71 -6.32 6.36
N PRO A 17 14.30 -5.23 5.85
CA PRO A 17 13.57 -4.24 5.03
C PRO A 17 12.82 -4.88 3.86
N TYR A 18 13.40 -5.90 3.21
CA TYR A 18 12.75 -6.70 2.17
C TYR A 18 11.52 -7.42 2.68
N MET A 19 11.62 -8.09 3.83
CA MET A 19 10.54 -8.89 4.38
C MET A 19 9.42 -8.06 5.00
N GLU A 20 9.65 -6.80 5.35
CA GLU A 20 8.60 -5.88 5.85
C GLU A 20 7.46 -5.69 4.84
N LYS A 21 7.71 -5.82 3.55
CA LYS A 21 6.64 -5.86 2.54
C LYS A 21 5.63 -6.98 2.85
N TYR A 22 6.10 -8.17 3.14
CA TYR A 22 5.23 -9.34 3.37
C TYR A 22 4.53 -9.25 4.72
N VAL A 23 5.19 -8.69 5.73
CA VAL A 23 4.56 -8.40 7.03
C VAL A 23 3.44 -7.37 6.86
N GLY A 24 3.69 -6.28 6.15
CA GLY A 24 2.68 -5.27 5.84
C GLY A 24 1.52 -5.85 5.03
N GLU A 25 1.82 -6.65 4.02
CA GLU A 25 0.79 -7.34 3.23
C GLU A 25 -0.09 -8.25 4.09
N ALA A 26 0.51 -9.02 5.00
CA ALA A 26 -0.23 -9.87 5.94
C ALA A 26 -1.13 -9.03 6.86
N LEU A 27 -0.64 -7.91 7.39
CA LEU A 27 -1.40 -7.01 8.24
C LEU A 27 -2.61 -6.41 7.51
N PHE A 28 -2.45 -5.94 6.26
CA PHE A 28 -3.56 -5.47 5.44
C PHE A 28 -4.59 -6.56 5.16
N LYS A 29 -4.14 -7.77 4.80
CA LYS A 29 -5.02 -8.93 4.56
C LYS A 29 -5.78 -9.38 5.81
N MET A 30 -5.19 -9.21 6.98
CA MET A 30 -5.83 -9.50 8.27
C MET A 30 -6.77 -8.38 8.76
N GLY A 31 -6.78 -7.21 8.09
CA GLY A 31 -7.64 -6.08 8.46
C GLY A 31 -7.05 -5.14 9.52
N TYR A 32 -5.72 -5.05 9.61
CA TYR A 32 -4.99 -4.13 10.51
C TYR A 32 -4.23 -3.03 9.74
N PRO A 33 -4.91 -2.22 8.88
CA PRO A 33 -4.25 -1.23 8.03
C PRO A 33 -3.53 -0.14 8.82
N THR A 34 -4.12 0.33 9.92
CA THR A 34 -3.51 1.37 10.76
C THR A 34 -2.17 0.90 11.31
N PHE A 35 -2.11 -0.30 11.89
CA PHE A 35 -0.87 -0.83 12.41
C PHE A 35 0.16 -1.14 11.31
N ALA A 36 -0.29 -1.57 10.12
CA ALA A 36 0.60 -1.76 8.97
C ALA A 36 1.31 -0.45 8.59
N LEU A 37 0.59 0.68 8.61
CA LEU A 37 1.14 2.01 8.32
C LEU A 37 2.04 2.52 9.45
N GLU A 38 1.65 2.36 10.71
CA GLU A 38 2.45 2.71 11.89
C GLU A 38 3.78 1.97 11.87
N ARG A 39 3.75 0.64 11.70
CA ARG A 39 4.93 -0.20 11.60
C ARG A 39 5.84 0.23 10.44
N THR A 40 5.27 0.53 9.29
CA THR A 40 6.04 1.02 8.14
C THR A 40 6.76 2.33 8.47
N ARG A 41 6.07 3.31 9.06
CA ARG A 41 6.66 4.60 9.46
C ARG A 41 7.80 4.40 10.46
N GLU A 42 7.57 3.59 11.48
CA GLU A 42 8.55 3.30 12.53
C GLU A 42 9.81 2.61 11.95
N ARG A 43 9.61 1.53 11.20
CA ARG A 43 10.71 0.71 10.69
C ARG A 43 11.60 1.45 9.69
N PHE A 44 11.02 2.25 8.82
CA PHE A 44 11.76 2.97 7.78
C PHE A 44 12.20 4.38 8.19
N ALA A 45 11.84 4.84 9.39
CA ALA A 45 12.12 6.21 9.86
C ALA A 45 13.60 6.58 9.76
N ASN A 46 14.50 5.68 10.15
CA ASN A 46 15.96 5.92 10.10
C ASN A 46 16.47 6.13 8.66
N MET A 47 15.96 5.36 7.70
CA MET A 47 16.33 5.49 6.28
C MET A 47 15.79 6.79 5.69
N VAL A 48 14.52 7.09 5.93
CA VAL A 48 13.80 8.22 5.32
C VAL A 48 14.29 9.56 5.87
N ASN A 49 14.68 9.61 7.16
CA ASN A 49 15.11 10.82 7.84
C ASN A 49 16.65 10.94 7.96
N HIS A 50 17.41 10.07 7.29
CA HIS A 50 18.87 10.08 7.44
C HIS A 50 19.48 11.33 6.82
N PRO A 51 20.38 12.07 7.55
CA PRO A 51 20.85 13.36 7.10
C PRO A 51 21.81 13.31 5.89
N ALA A 52 22.45 12.16 5.65
CA ALA A 52 23.44 12.01 4.59
C ALA A 52 22.98 11.13 3.42
N TYR A 53 21.98 10.28 3.59
CA TYR A 53 21.55 9.34 2.57
C TYR A 53 20.04 9.45 2.33
N SER A 54 19.64 9.63 1.08
CA SER A 54 18.24 9.71 0.63
C SER A 54 17.77 8.41 -0.07
N THR A 55 18.34 7.27 0.33
CA THR A 55 18.10 5.96 -0.29
C THR A 55 17.53 4.98 0.73
N LEU A 56 16.97 3.88 0.24
CA LEU A 56 16.59 2.75 1.07
C LEU A 56 17.73 1.73 1.11
N TRP A 57 18.00 1.18 2.31
CA TRP A 57 19.15 0.31 2.56
C TRP A 57 18.76 -1.16 2.56
N GLU A 58 19.74 -2.02 2.36
CA GLU A 58 19.56 -3.47 2.39
C GLU A 58 19.17 -3.99 3.78
N GLY A 59 19.82 -3.46 4.83
CA GLY A 59 19.59 -3.75 6.23
C GLY A 59 19.00 -2.56 6.98
N TRP A 60 18.77 -2.70 8.29
CA TRP A 60 18.24 -1.62 9.14
C TRP A 60 19.27 -0.62 9.64
N GLY A 61 20.54 -0.89 9.43
CA GLY A 61 21.66 -0.01 9.77
C GLY A 61 22.65 0.13 8.63
N ILE A 62 23.70 0.94 8.85
CA ILE A 62 24.78 1.23 7.90
C ILE A 62 26.09 0.64 8.42
N GLY A 63 26.91 0.11 7.53
CA GLY A 63 28.23 -0.45 7.89
C GLY A 63 28.10 -1.67 8.80
N ALA A 64 28.89 -1.69 9.90
CA ALA A 64 28.90 -2.80 10.85
C ALA A 64 27.58 -2.98 11.64
N GLU A 65 26.80 -1.91 11.78
CA GLU A 65 25.47 -1.92 12.41
C GLU A 65 24.39 -2.44 11.46
N GLY A 66 24.65 -2.40 10.17
CA GLY A 66 23.80 -2.97 9.15
C GLY A 66 24.08 -4.46 8.99
N PHE A 67 23.22 -5.15 8.34
CA PHE A 67 23.27 -6.57 8.04
C PHE A 67 24.58 -6.94 7.30
N GLY A 68 25.70 -7.10 8.05
CA GLY A 68 26.98 -7.51 7.50
C GLY A 68 27.61 -6.59 6.46
N GLY A 69 27.34 -5.28 6.49
CA GLY A 69 27.85 -4.32 5.52
C GLY A 69 27.02 -4.18 4.25
N GLY A 70 25.72 -4.39 4.35
CA GLY A 70 24.78 -4.28 3.24
C GLY A 70 24.83 -2.93 2.51
N SER A 71 24.35 -2.91 1.27
CA SER A 71 24.36 -1.71 0.44
C SER A 71 23.39 -0.64 0.97
N ILE A 72 23.79 0.63 0.81
CA ILE A 72 22.98 1.79 1.19
C ILE A 72 22.05 2.28 0.08
N ASN A 73 21.94 1.53 -1.00
CA ASN A 73 20.99 1.75 -2.10
C ASN A 73 20.53 0.40 -2.61
N HIS A 74 19.43 -0.09 -2.03
CA HIS A 74 18.94 -1.43 -2.33
C HIS A 74 17.45 -1.41 -2.65
N ALA A 75 17.11 -1.63 -3.90
CA ALA A 75 15.74 -1.50 -4.42
C ALA A 75 14.72 -2.43 -3.74
N TRP A 76 15.13 -3.60 -3.22
CA TRP A 76 14.19 -4.54 -2.59
C TRP A 76 13.50 -3.97 -1.33
N SER A 77 14.14 -3.00 -0.66
CA SER A 77 13.56 -2.32 0.49
C SER A 77 12.41 -1.38 0.11
N GLY A 78 12.32 -1.00 -1.17
CA GLY A 78 11.19 -0.25 -1.72
C GLY A 78 9.92 -1.06 -1.91
N GLY A 79 9.95 -2.38 -1.69
CA GLY A 79 8.77 -3.24 -1.83
C GLY A 79 7.57 -2.80 -1.00
N THR A 80 7.80 -2.19 0.17
CA THR A 80 6.75 -1.66 1.04
C THR A 80 5.94 -0.53 0.38
N LEU A 81 6.52 0.23 -0.55
CA LEU A 81 5.82 1.28 -1.30
C LEU A 81 4.67 0.72 -2.13
N THR A 82 4.78 -0.53 -2.59
CA THR A 82 3.71 -1.19 -3.36
C THR A 82 2.44 -1.38 -2.53
N LEU A 83 2.55 -1.46 -1.20
CA LEU A 83 1.41 -1.60 -0.30
C LEU A 83 0.52 -0.35 -0.32
N LEU A 84 1.08 0.83 -0.60
CA LEU A 84 0.33 2.08 -0.67
C LEU A 84 -0.64 2.07 -1.86
N SER A 85 -0.21 1.61 -3.03
CA SER A 85 -1.09 1.49 -4.19
C SER A 85 -2.04 0.28 -4.08
N GLN A 86 -1.52 -0.88 -3.63
CA GLN A 86 -2.27 -2.13 -3.62
C GLN A 86 -3.30 -2.22 -2.49
N TYR A 87 -3.00 -1.65 -1.32
CA TYR A 87 -3.87 -1.77 -0.15
C TYR A 87 -4.42 -0.43 0.33
N VAL A 88 -3.59 0.60 0.51
CA VAL A 88 -4.10 1.89 0.97
C VAL A 88 -5.09 2.46 -0.03
N ALA A 89 -4.69 2.60 -1.30
CA ALA A 89 -5.59 2.99 -2.38
C ALA A 89 -6.44 1.82 -2.90
N GLY A 90 -5.99 0.59 -2.65
CA GLY A 90 -6.71 -0.64 -2.98
C GLY A 90 -6.74 -1.00 -4.46
N ILE A 91 -5.81 -0.48 -5.27
CA ILE A 91 -5.76 -0.72 -6.71
C ILE A 91 -4.98 -1.99 -7.00
N THR A 92 -5.68 -3.06 -7.35
CA THR A 92 -5.08 -4.35 -7.68
C THR A 92 -5.70 -4.96 -8.94
N PRO A 93 -4.90 -5.68 -9.76
CA PRO A 93 -5.43 -6.34 -10.95
C PRO A 93 -6.37 -7.50 -10.56
N VAL A 94 -7.47 -7.62 -11.29
CA VAL A 94 -8.38 -8.78 -11.27
C VAL A 94 -8.07 -9.69 -12.45
N LYS A 95 -7.72 -9.09 -13.60
CA LYS A 95 -7.16 -9.80 -14.76
C LYS A 95 -5.72 -9.33 -15.05
N PRO A 96 -4.89 -10.16 -15.67
CA PRO A 96 -3.53 -9.79 -16.05
C PRO A 96 -3.46 -8.46 -16.79
N GLY A 97 -2.45 -7.63 -16.48
CA GLY A 97 -2.20 -6.37 -17.14
C GLY A 97 -3.21 -5.26 -16.82
N PHE A 98 -4.05 -5.41 -15.79
CA PHE A 98 -5.11 -4.45 -15.41
C PHE A 98 -6.24 -4.29 -16.45
N GLU A 99 -6.51 -5.29 -17.30
CA GLU A 99 -7.71 -5.31 -18.14
C GLU A 99 -8.97 -5.15 -17.29
N GLU A 100 -9.00 -5.87 -16.16
CA GLU A 100 -9.93 -5.63 -15.07
C GLU A 100 -9.14 -5.42 -13.77
N PHE A 101 -9.54 -4.43 -12.97
CA PHE A 101 -8.93 -4.13 -11.68
C PHE A 101 -9.97 -3.77 -10.64
N GLN A 102 -9.59 -3.84 -9.39
CA GLN A 102 -10.45 -3.39 -8.29
C GLN A 102 -9.86 -2.16 -7.60
N ILE A 103 -10.75 -1.39 -6.99
CA ILE A 103 -10.46 -0.31 -6.04
C ILE A 103 -11.12 -0.71 -4.73
N LYS A 104 -10.32 -1.17 -3.76
CA LYS A 104 -10.75 -1.62 -2.43
C LYS A 104 -9.83 -1.00 -1.38
N PRO A 105 -10.00 0.29 -1.06
CA PRO A 105 -9.09 1.00 -0.20
C PRO A 105 -9.12 0.48 1.24
N GLN A 106 -7.98 0.59 1.91
CA GLN A 106 -7.78 0.36 3.33
C GLN A 106 -6.88 1.48 3.87
N MET A 107 -7.45 2.66 4.09
CA MET A 107 -6.68 3.88 4.36
C MET A 107 -6.09 3.93 5.78
N GLY A 108 -6.46 3.00 6.69
CA GLY A 108 -5.98 3.02 8.07
C GLY A 108 -6.29 4.37 8.75
N ASP A 109 -5.25 5.03 9.23
CA ASP A 109 -5.30 6.36 9.87
C ASP A 109 -5.17 7.54 8.90
N LEU A 110 -5.03 7.28 7.58
CA LEU A 110 -4.88 8.35 6.60
C LEU A 110 -6.21 9.02 6.27
N ASN A 111 -6.18 10.35 6.12
CA ASN A 111 -7.33 11.14 5.67
C ASN A 111 -7.37 11.31 4.15
N THR A 112 -6.22 11.23 3.49
CA THR A 112 -6.11 11.37 2.04
C THR A 112 -5.13 10.37 1.46
N ALA A 113 -5.40 9.90 0.24
CA ALA A 113 -4.45 9.14 -0.55
C ALA A 113 -4.62 9.50 -2.02
N LYS A 114 -3.51 9.74 -2.71
CA LYS A 114 -3.50 10.00 -4.15
C LYS A 114 -2.53 9.04 -4.81
N VAL A 115 -2.99 8.37 -5.86
CA VAL A 115 -2.21 7.32 -6.52
C VAL A 115 -2.35 7.42 -8.03
N THR A 116 -1.25 7.08 -8.71
CA THR A 116 -1.23 6.83 -10.15
C THR A 116 -0.55 5.50 -10.38
N VAL A 117 -1.21 4.60 -11.12
CA VAL A 117 -0.67 3.31 -11.52
C VAL A 117 -0.54 3.30 -13.04
N ASP A 118 0.67 3.11 -13.53
CA ASP A 118 0.93 2.98 -14.96
C ASP A 118 0.61 1.55 -15.43
N THR A 119 -0.15 1.44 -16.51
CA THR A 119 -0.55 0.17 -17.10
C THR A 119 -0.40 0.22 -18.61
N ARG A 120 -0.39 -0.94 -19.26
CA ARG A 120 -0.39 -1.01 -20.72
C ARG A 120 -1.62 -0.35 -21.38
N TYR A 121 -2.67 -0.07 -20.63
CA TYR A 121 -3.89 0.61 -21.09
C TYR A 121 -3.87 2.12 -20.80
N GLY A 122 -2.82 2.63 -20.15
CA GLY A 122 -2.70 4.00 -19.68
C GLY A 122 -2.77 4.10 -18.16
N LEU A 123 -2.85 5.34 -17.67
CA LEU A 123 -2.77 5.64 -16.24
C LEU A 123 -4.11 5.40 -15.55
N ILE A 124 -4.10 4.57 -14.51
CA ILE A 124 -5.16 4.55 -13.51
C ILE A 124 -4.82 5.64 -12.49
N LYS A 125 -5.74 6.58 -12.27
CA LYS A 125 -5.58 7.64 -11.25
C LYS A 125 -6.69 7.52 -10.23
N ALA A 126 -6.37 7.70 -8.96
CA ALA A 126 -7.38 7.81 -7.92
C ALA A 126 -6.96 8.82 -6.85
N ASP A 127 -7.93 9.60 -6.39
CA ASP A 127 -7.84 10.53 -5.27
C ASP A 127 -8.91 10.11 -4.25
N LEU A 128 -8.46 9.81 -3.04
CA LEU A 128 -9.29 9.30 -1.96
C LEU A 128 -9.26 10.29 -0.81
N GLN A 129 -10.42 10.63 -0.29
CA GLN A 129 -10.57 11.56 0.83
C GLN A 129 -11.54 10.99 1.84
N ARG A 130 -11.10 10.88 3.10
CA ARG A 130 -11.96 10.50 4.22
C ARG A 130 -12.71 11.72 4.72
N LYS A 131 -14.02 11.63 4.75
CA LYS A 131 -14.90 12.66 5.27
C LYS A 131 -16.09 12.03 5.96
N ASP A 132 -16.37 12.44 7.19
CA ASP A 132 -17.54 12.03 7.97
C ASP A 132 -17.72 10.48 8.09
N GLY A 133 -16.59 9.76 8.18
CA GLY A 133 -16.59 8.29 8.28
C GLY A 133 -16.76 7.55 6.95
N GLU A 134 -16.86 8.27 5.84
CA GLU A 134 -16.92 7.73 4.48
C GLU A 134 -15.64 8.03 3.70
N ILE A 135 -15.38 7.30 2.63
CA ILE A 135 -14.30 7.59 1.68
C ILE A 135 -14.92 8.05 0.37
N GLN A 136 -14.65 9.29 0.01
CA GLN A 136 -14.91 9.82 -1.33
C GLN A 136 -13.75 9.44 -2.25
N ILE A 137 -14.04 8.85 -3.39
CA ILE A 137 -13.07 8.36 -4.37
C ILE A 137 -13.38 8.99 -5.72
N SER A 138 -12.48 9.85 -6.20
CA SER A 138 -12.47 10.31 -7.59
C SER A 138 -11.42 9.52 -8.35
N PHE A 139 -11.78 8.86 -9.47
CA PHE A 139 -10.85 8.00 -10.18
C PHE A 139 -11.06 8.02 -11.69
N GLU A 140 -9.99 7.68 -12.42
CA GLU A 140 -9.97 7.60 -13.87
C GLU A 140 -9.67 6.17 -14.31
N VAL A 141 -10.56 5.61 -15.13
CA VAL A 141 -10.47 4.26 -15.69
C VAL A 141 -9.97 4.35 -17.13
N PRO A 142 -8.82 3.75 -17.48
CA PRO A 142 -8.29 3.76 -18.84
C PRO A 142 -9.23 3.13 -19.86
N GLN A 143 -9.11 3.56 -21.11
CA GLN A 143 -9.90 2.99 -22.21
C GLN A 143 -9.62 1.48 -22.37
N GLY A 144 -10.67 0.71 -22.61
CA GLY A 144 -10.59 -0.74 -22.79
C GLY A 144 -10.47 -1.53 -21.47
N THR A 145 -10.58 -0.87 -20.30
CA THR A 145 -10.52 -1.54 -19.00
C THR A 145 -11.84 -1.42 -18.22
N THR A 146 -11.95 -2.18 -17.15
CA THR A 146 -13.07 -2.11 -16.20
C THR A 146 -12.54 -2.07 -14.78
N ALA A 147 -12.94 -1.04 -14.01
CA ALA A 147 -12.70 -0.97 -12.58
C ALA A 147 -13.90 -1.55 -11.80
N TYR A 148 -13.62 -2.18 -10.68
CA TYR A 148 -14.62 -2.60 -9.69
C TYR A 148 -14.36 -1.88 -8.37
N VAL A 149 -15.23 -0.98 -7.97
CA VAL A 149 -15.19 -0.44 -6.61
C VAL A 149 -15.82 -1.45 -5.67
N VAL A 150 -15.10 -1.79 -4.60
CA VAL A 150 -15.46 -2.85 -3.64
C VAL A 150 -15.80 -2.23 -2.29
N GLU A 151 -17.04 -2.41 -1.85
CA GLU A 151 -17.55 -2.03 -0.53
C GLU A 151 -18.13 -3.28 0.16
N GLY A 152 -17.44 -3.76 1.18
CA GLY A 152 -17.81 -5.02 1.84
C GLY A 152 -17.80 -6.19 0.85
N ARG A 153 -18.99 -6.76 0.56
CA ARG A 153 -19.19 -7.83 -0.44
C ARG A 153 -19.68 -7.30 -1.79
N LYS A 154 -20.06 -6.03 -1.87
CA LYS A 154 -20.58 -5.41 -3.09
C LYS A 154 -19.43 -5.05 -4.01
N ARG A 155 -19.57 -5.36 -5.30
CA ARG A 155 -18.65 -4.97 -6.37
C ARG A 155 -19.44 -4.19 -7.42
N THR A 156 -19.10 -2.92 -7.60
CA THR A 156 -19.77 -2.04 -8.57
C THR A 156 -18.82 -1.80 -9.75
N PRO A 157 -19.18 -2.18 -10.99
CA PRO A 157 -18.33 -1.99 -12.17
C PRO A 157 -18.40 -0.58 -12.70
N PHE A 158 -17.26 -0.09 -13.20
CA PHE A 158 -17.10 1.20 -13.88
C PHE A 158 -16.31 0.99 -15.17
N LYS A 159 -16.84 1.49 -16.27
CA LYS A 159 -16.16 1.50 -17.58
C LYS A 159 -15.18 2.66 -17.68
N SER A 160 -14.44 2.74 -18.78
CA SER A 160 -13.49 3.84 -19.06
C SER A 160 -14.13 5.22 -18.88
N GLY A 161 -13.35 6.13 -18.31
CA GLY A 161 -13.76 7.51 -18.02
C GLY A 161 -13.44 7.95 -16.59
N LYS A 162 -13.91 9.13 -16.23
CA LYS A 162 -13.79 9.70 -14.88
C LYS A 162 -15.03 9.40 -14.07
N HIS A 163 -14.83 9.00 -12.83
CA HIS A 163 -15.90 8.60 -11.93
C HIS A 163 -15.68 9.14 -10.53
N GLU A 164 -16.78 9.29 -9.80
CA GLU A 164 -16.79 9.64 -8.39
C GLU A 164 -17.76 8.71 -7.65
N VAL A 165 -17.34 8.21 -6.51
CA VAL A 165 -18.16 7.37 -5.63
C VAL A 165 -17.84 7.65 -4.17
N THR A 166 -18.77 7.33 -3.30
CA THR A 166 -18.57 7.34 -1.85
C THR A 166 -18.82 5.93 -1.34
N ILE A 167 -17.92 5.43 -0.48
CA ILE A 167 -18.03 4.12 0.17
C ILE A 167 -17.89 4.26 1.68
N ARG A 168 -18.48 3.31 2.42
CA ARG A 168 -18.28 3.16 3.88
C ARG A 168 -17.19 2.14 4.16
N GLN A 169 -16.40 2.43 5.17
CA GLN A 169 -15.39 1.48 5.71
C GLN A 169 -15.80 0.97 7.07
#